data_cb55cf880ed75cd0fc23d9397784df08
#
_entry.id   cb55cf880ed75cd0fc23d9397784df08
#
_cell.length_a   1.000
_cell.length_b   1.000
_cell.length_c   1.000
_cell.angle_alpha   90.00
_cell.angle_beta   90.00
_cell.angle_gamma   90.00
#
_symmetry.space_group_name_H-M   'P 1'
#
loop_
_entity.id
_entity.type
_entity.pdbx_description
1 polymer ?
#
loop_
_entity_poly.entity_id
_entity_poly.type
_entity_poly.pdbx_seq_one_letter_code
_entity_poly.pdbx_strand_id
1 'polypeptide(L)'
;MSRIYIASPYWNQFHVAVVEDLRDVGHQVFDYRGNDGAGPEEIFGANYNSLTAADFAAAMADPLAQAKLAADQTTIDECDTFILLLPAGRSSHFEFGYACALGKRTIVAALDGVIPAELIYSLADRVVTSMSELLAALVTADDVGGAIAAIARA
;
A
#
# COMPACT_ATOMS: atom_id res chain seq x y z
N MET A 1 -8.29 9.94 -11.28
CA MET A 1 -6.87 9.90 -10.86
C MET A 1 -6.82 9.91 -9.35
N SER A 2 -6.20 8.92 -8.71
CA SER A 2 -6.15 8.77 -7.24
C SER A 2 -4.72 8.79 -6.74
N ARG A 3 -4.52 9.22 -5.48
CA ARG A 3 -3.28 9.04 -4.73
C ARG A 3 -3.36 7.71 -4.00
N ILE A 4 -2.48 6.79 -4.32
CA ILE A 4 -2.53 5.40 -3.87
C ILE A 4 -1.33 5.08 -2.98
N TYR A 5 -1.58 4.51 -1.81
CA TYR A 5 -0.58 3.87 -0.97
C TYR A 5 -0.65 2.35 -1.14
N ILE A 6 0.47 1.69 -1.44
CA ILE A 6 0.55 0.24 -1.54
C ILE A 6 1.35 -0.31 -0.36
N ALA A 7 0.69 -1.02 0.53
CA ALA A 7 1.31 -1.72 1.64
C ALA A 7 1.66 -3.15 1.25
N SER A 8 2.93 -3.50 1.29
CA SER A 8 3.44 -4.85 1.09
C SER A 8 4.84 -5.00 1.68
N PRO A 9 5.32 -6.21 1.99
CA PRO A 9 6.70 -6.40 2.43
C PRO A 9 7.70 -6.24 1.25
N TYR A 10 8.96 -5.94 1.58
CA TYR A 10 10.03 -5.76 0.58
C TYR A 10 10.24 -6.96 -0.36
N TRP A 11 9.89 -8.16 0.07
CA TRP A 11 10.01 -9.39 -0.72
C TRP A 11 8.78 -9.71 -1.58
N ASN A 12 7.71 -8.91 -1.54
CA ASN A 12 6.52 -9.15 -2.36
C ASN A 12 6.87 -9.00 -3.85
N GLN A 13 6.71 -10.09 -4.60
CA GLN A 13 7.09 -10.17 -6.01
C GLN A 13 6.18 -9.37 -6.95
N PHE A 14 4.96 -9.07 -6.52
CA PHE A 14 3.99 -8.33 -7.34
C PHE A 14 4.14 -6.81 -7.23
N HIS A 15 4.83 -6.32 -6.19
CA HIS A 15 4.83 -4.89 -5.84
C HIS A 15 5.26 -3.99 -7.00
N VAL A 16 6.40 -4.29 -7.63
CA VAL A 16 6.95 -3.45 -8.71
C VAL A 16 5.99 -3.37 -9.89
N ALA A 17 5.49 -4.52 -10.36
CA ALA A 17 4.55 -4.56 -11.47
C ALA A 17 3.25 -3.80 -11.16
N VAL A 18 2.72 -3.95 -9.95
CA VAL A 18 1.51 -3.22 -9.53
C VAL A 18 1.75 -1.70 -9.50
N VAL A 19 2.90 -1.25 -8.99
CA VAL A 19 3.27 0.18 -8.99
C VAL A 19 3.33 0.72 -10.42
N GLU A 20 4.01 0.01 -11.32
CA GLU A 20 4.17 0.40 -12.73
C GLU A 20 2.81 0.45 -13.45
N ASP A 21 2.03 -0.63 -13.38
CA ASP A 21 0.71 -0.70 -14.03
C ASP A 21 -0.24 0.41 -13.57
N LEU A 22 -0.24 0.72 -12.26
CA LEU A 22 -1.09 1.79 -11.72
C LEU A 22 -0.61 3.20 -12.14
N ARG A 23 0.70 3.40 -12.27
CA ARG A 23 1.26 4.66 -12.79
C ARG A 23 0.97 4.83 -14.27
N ASP A 24 1.06 3.75 -15.05
CA ASP A 24 0.79 3.76 -16.50
C ASP A 24 -0.66 4.15 -16.81
N VAL A 25 -1.60 3.80 -15.94
CA VAL A 25 -3.01 4.24 -16.08
C VAL A 25 -3.29 5.59 -15.41
N GLY A 26 -2.26 6.31 -14.97
CA GLY A 26 -2.34 7.71 -14.54
C GLY A 26 -2.61 7.92 -13.04
N HIS A 27 -2.48 6.92 -12.19
CA HIS A 27 -2.54 7.13 -10.74
C HIS A 27 -1.21 7.64 -10.18
N GLN A 28 -1.28 8.42 -9.11
CA GLN A 28 -0.12 8.78 -8.30
C GLN A 28 0.10 7.69 -7.25
N VAL A 29 1.16 6.89 -7.41
CA VAL A 29 1.44 5.76 -6.53
C VAL A 29 2.65 6.07 -5.67
N PHE A 30 2.47 6.01 -4.35
CA PHE A 30 3.57 6.05 -3.40
C PHE A 30 4.24 4.67 -3.36
N ASP A 31 5.53 4.67 -3.66
CA ASP A 31 6.39 3.49 -3.63
C ASP A 31 7.48 3.68 -2.57
N TYR A 32 7.30 3.03 -1.42
CA TYR A 32 8.26 3.11 -0.32
C TYR A 32 9.63 2.50 -0.65
N ARG A 33 9.74 1.70 -1.73
CA ARG A 33 11.01 1.10 -2.19
C ARG A 33 11.83 2.07 -3.03
N GLY A 34 11.17 2.95 -3.77
CA GLY A 34 11.79 3.87 -4.71
C GLY A 34 12.05 5.29 -4.17
N ASN A 35 11.48 5.63 -3.03
CA ASN A 35 11.52 7.00 -2.47
C ASN A 35 12.59 7.17 -1.39
N ASP A 36 13.80 6.65 -1.58
CA ASP A 36 14.93 6.75 -0.64
C ASP A 36 14.59 6.27 0.79
N GLY A 37 13.57 5.44 0.88
CA GLY A 37 13.14 4.85 2.13
C GLY A 37 14.17 3.82 2.60
N ALA A 38 14.80 4.09 3.74
CA ALA A 38 15.63 3.14 4.42
C ALA A 38 14.89 1.81 4.60
N GLY A 39 15.49 0.72 4.14
CA GLY A 39 14.96 -0.62 4.34
C GLY A 39 15.13 -1.08 5.80
N PRO A 40 14.52 -2.22 6.17
CA PRO A 40 14.68 -2.76 7.53
C PRO A 40 16.13 -2.98 7.92
N GLU A 41 16.99 -3.34 6.97
CA GLU A 41 18.41 -3.58 7.23
C GLU A 41 19.18 -2.29 7.53
N GLU A 42 18.83 -1.18 6.90
CA GLU A 42 19.43 0.13 7.19
C GLU A 42 18.99 0.69 8.54
N ILE A 43 17.74 0.45 8.93
CA ILE A 43 17.19 0.93 10.20
C ILE A 43 17.63 0.04 11.37
N PHE A 44 17.58 -1.27 11.18
CA PHE A 44 17.74 -2.24 12.28
C PHE A 44 19.05 -3.04 12.19
N GLY A 45 19.83 -2.87 11.11
CA GLY A 45 21.04 -3.66 10.83
C GLY A 45 20.76 -5.07 10.28
N ALA A 46 21.82 -5.79 9.94
CA ALA A 46 21.74 -7.10 9.28
C ALA A 46 20.94 -8.18 10.05
N ASN A 47 20.84 -8.05 11.35
CA ASN A 47 20.12 -9.01 12.22
C ASN A 47 18.70 -8.58 12.58
N TYR A 48 18.07 -7.74 11.76
CA TYR A 48 16.75 -7.13 12.05
C TYR A 48 15.62 -8.13 12.37
N ASN A 49 15.76 -9.40 12.03
CA ASN A 49 14.79 -10.44 12.36
C ASN A 49 14.92 -11.01 13.79
N SER A 50 15.99 -10.64 14.53
CA SER A 50 16.33 -11.21 15.83
C SER A 50 16.90 -10.19 16.82
N LEU A 51 16.37 -8.97 16.81
CA LEU A 51 16.79 -7.89 17.71
C LEU A 51 16.44 -8.20 19.17
N THR A 52 17.34 -7.84 20.08
CA THR A 52 16.97 -7.72 21.50
C THR A 52 16.05 -6.50 21.70
N ALA A 53 15.32 -6.46 22.81
CA ALA A 53 14.48 -5.30 23.14
C ALA A 53 15.31 -4.00 23.27
N ALA A 54 16.56 -4.10 23.73
CA ALA A 54 17.47 -2.97 23.85
C ALA A 54 17.91 -2.46 22.48
N ASP A 55 18.28 -3.35 21.56
CA ASP A 55 18.66 -2.99 20.19
C ASP A 55 17.49 -2.36 19.44
N PHE A 56 16.28 -2.91 19.60
CA PHE A 56 15.07 -2.35 19.03
C PHE A 56 14.80 -0.93 19.56
N ALA A 57 14.91 -0.73 20.90
CA ALA A 57 14.70 0.59 21.50
C ALA A 57 15.73 1.61 21.01
N ALA A 58 16.99 1.19 20.83
CA ALA A 58 18.03 2.05 20.26
C ALA A 58 17.73 2.42 18.79
N ALA A 59 17.33 1.45 17.97
CA ALA A 59 16.96 1.68 16.57
C ALA A 59 15.74 2.62 16.46
N MET A 60 14.74 2.49 17.34
CA MET A 60 13.57 3.37 17.33
C MET A 60 13.87 4.80 17.79
N ALA A 61 14.96 5.03 18.50
CA ALA A 61 15.45 6.37 18.85
C ALA A 61 16.23 7.03 17.70
N ASP A 62 16.59 6.28 16.66
CA ASP A 62 17.33 6.80 15.51
C ASP A 62 16.47 7.78 14.69
N PRO A 63 16.98 8.97 14.35
CA PRO A 63 16.26 9.94 13.52
C PRO A 63 15.80 9.37 12.15
N LEU A 64 16.55 8.44 11.56
CA LEU A 64 16.19 7.81 10.30
C LEU A 64 14.91 6.95 10.44
N ALA A 65 14.83 6.14 11.52
CA ALA A 65 13.64 5.34 11.81
C ALA A 65 12.41 6.22 12.05
N GLN A 66 12.58 7.31 12.80
CA GLN A 66 11.51 8.27 13.08
C GLN A 66 11.04 8.99 11.81
N ALA A 67 11.97 9.42 10.97
CA ALA A 67 11.65 10.08 9.71
C ALA A 67 10.90 9.13 8.76
N LYS A 68 11.32 7.85 8.68
CA LYS A 68 10.66 6.84 7.86
C LYS A 68 9.23 6.58 8.33
N LEU A 69 9.03 6.38 9.63
CA LEU A 69 7.69 6.19 10.20
C LEU A 69 6.78 7.38 9.92
N ALA A 70 7.28 8.60 10.12
CA ALA A 70 6.52 9.82 9.86
C ALA A 70 6.15 9.96 8.37
N ALA A 71 7.06 9.61 7.46
CA ALA A 71 6.80 9.65 6.02
C ALA A 71 5.70 8.65 5.62
N ASP A 72 5.75 7.42 6.13
CA ASP A 72 4.73 6.41 5.85
C ASP A 72 3.36 6.86 6.39
N GLN A 73 3.29 7.33 7.63
CA GLN A 73 2.05 7.84 8.23
C GLN A 73 1.47 9.02 7.43
N THR A 74 2.31 10.02 7.11
CA THR A 74 1.88 11.18 6.32
C THR A 74 1.31 10.75 4.97
N THR A 75 1.96 9.78 4.31
CA THR A 75 1.50 9.31 3.00
C THR A 75 0.18 8.56 3.10
N ILE A 76 -0.03 7.76 4.16
CA ILE A 76 -1.32 7.11 4.41
C ILE A 76 -2.40 8.16 4.71
N ASP A 77 -2.07 9.19 5.51
CA ASP A 77 -3.01 10.29 5.81
C ASP A 77 -3.44 11.05 4.56
N GLU A 78 -2.55 11.19 3.58
CA GLU A 78 -2.79 11.94 2.35
C GLU A 78 -3.35 11.10 1.20
N CYS A 79 -3.26 9.77 1.24
CA CYS A 79 -3.76 8.94 0.15
C CYS A 79 -5.29 8.94 0.06
N ASP A 80 -5.79 8.72 -1.14
CA ASP A 80 -7.24 8.55 -1.40
C ASP A 80 -7.63 7.07 -1.30
N THR A 81 -6.70 6.19 -1.69
CA THR A 81 -6.90 4.75 -1.72
C THR A 81 -5.69 4.04 -1.12
N PHE A 82 -5.97 3.06 -0.29
CA PHE A 82 -4.98 2.18 0.32
C PHE A 82 -5.13 0.77 -0.26
N ILE A 83 -4.04 0.17 -0.72
CA ILE A 83 -4.00 -1.19 -1.24
C ILE A 83 -3.13 -2.06 -0.33
N LEU A 84 -3.73 -3.06 0.31
CA LEU A 84 -3.00 -4.13 0.95
C LEU A 84 -2.68 -5.20 -0.08
N LEU A 85 -1.43 -5.26 -0.55
CA LEU A 85 -1.00 -6.21 -1.57
C LEU A 85 -0.45 -7.48 -0.92
N LEU A 86 -1.18 -8.57 -1.07
CA LEU A 86 -0.80 -9.87 -0.55
C LEU A 86 0.26 -10.57 -1.43
N PRO A 87 1.10 -11.44 -0.84
CA PRO A 87 1.21 -11.73 0.58
C PRO A 87 1.77 -10.53 1.35
N ALA A 88 1.27 -10.28 2.57
CA ALA A 88 1.60 -9.11 3.37
C ALA A 88 2.13 -9.48 4.77
N GLY A 89 2.97 -8.61 5.32
CA GLY A 89 3.52 -8.76 6.67
C GLY A 89 2.71 -8.05 7.75
N ARG A 90 3.20 -8.10 9.01
CA ARG A 90 2.52 -7.49 10.18
C ARG A 90 2.37 -5.98 10.03
N SER A 91 3.43 -5.29 9.58
CA SER A 91 3.41 -3.83 9.39
C SER A 91 2.35 -3.42 8.38
N SER A 92 2.29 -4.10 7.23
CA SER A 92 1.29 -3.82 6.20
C SER A 92 -0.15 -4.03 6.69
N HIS A 93 -0.38 -5.03 7.56
CA HIS A 93 -1.70 -5.23 8.17
C HIS A 93 -2.05 -4.16 9.20
N PHE A 94 -1.06 -3.66 9.96
CA PHE A 94 -1.26 -2.53 10.86
C PHE A 94 -1.62 -1.26 10.08
N GLU A 95 -0.88 -0.96 9.01
CA GLU A 95 -1.15 0.15 8.10
C GLU A 95 -2.54 0.05 7.45
N PHE A 96 -2.95 -1.16 7.06
CA PHE A 96 -4.30 -1.41 6.55
C PHE A 96 -5.37 -1.08 7.58
N GLY A 97 -5.22 -1.55 8.83
CA GLY A 97 -6.14 -1.22 9.92
C GLY A 97 -6.20 0.29 10.21
N TYR A 98 -5.04 0.97 10.14
CA TYR A 98 -4.95 2.42 10.28
C TYR A 98 -5.68 3.15 9.15
N ALA A 99 -5.47 2.75 7.90
CA ALA A 99 -6.18 3.31 6.74
C ALA A 99 -7.71 3.11 6.83
N CYS A 100 -8.16 1.93 7.28
CA CYS A 100 -9.59 1.68 7.55
C CYS A 100 -10.16 2.63 8.60
N ALA A 101 -9.42 2.85 9.70
CA ALA A 101 -9.84 3.74 10.78
C ALA A 101 -9.92 5.22 10.33
N LEU A 102 -9.10 5.62 9.37
CA LEU A 102 -9.14 6.95 8.74
C LEU A 102 -10.26 7.08 7.68
N GLY A 103 -11.00 6.01 7.40
CA GLY A 103 -12.06 6.01 6.37
C GLY A 103 -11.50 6.11 4.95
N LYS A 104 -10.26 5.66 4.73
CA LYS A 104 -9.68 5.59 3.38
C LYS A 104 -10.40 4.51 2.58
N ARG A 105 -10.48 4.70 1.26
CA ARG A 105 -10.87 3.60 0.38
C ARG A 105 -9.84 2.49 0.46
N THR A 106 -10.25 1.28 0.81
CA THR A 106 -9.34 0.17 1.07
C THR A 106 -9.60 -1.02 0.15
N ILE A 107 -8.51 -1.57 -0.41
CA ILE A 107 -8.55 -2.73 -1.30
C ILE A 107 -7.55 -3.77 -0.79
N VAL A 108 -7.99 -5.02 -0.64
CA VAL A 108 -7.10 -6.16 -0.44
C VAL A 108 -6.88 -6.84 -1.79
N ALA A 109 -5.65 -6.90 -2.26
CA ALA A 109 -5.28 -7.48 -3.55
C ALA A 109 -4.46 -8.77 -3.37
N ALA A 110 -5.03 -9.91 -3.79
CA ALA A 110 -4.42 -11.24 -3.74
C ALA A 110 -4.18 -11.75 -5.16
N LEU A 111 -3.15 -11.25 -5.83
CA LEU A 111 -2.94 -11.44 -7.28
C LEU A 111 -2.50 -12.86 -7.67
N ASP A 112 -2.11 -13.70 -6.71
CA ASP A 112 -1.89 -15.13 -6.89
C ASP A 112 -3.17 -15.97 -6.67
N GLY A 113 -4.29 -15.31 -6.34
CA GLY A 113 -5.55 -15.95 -6.03
C GLY A 113 -5.63 -16.62 -4.65
N VAL A 114 -4.59 -16.45 -3.80
CA VAL A 114 -4.54 -17.03 -2.45
C VAL A 114 -4.81 -15.96 -1.41
N ILE A 115 -5.90 -16.14 -0.65
CA ILE A 115 -6.28 -15.22 0.42
C ILE A 115 -6.20 -15.97 1.75
N PRO A 116 -5.30 -15.58 2.66
CA PRO A 116 -5.30 -16.11 4.02
C PRO A 116 -6.63 -15.86 4.74
N ALA A 117 -7.02 -16.77 5.63
CA ALA A 117 -8.26 -16.63 6.39
C ALA A 117 -8.11 -15.62 7.54
N GLU A 118 -8.12 -14.34 7.21
CA GLU A 118 -8.01 -13.23 8.16
C GLU A 118 -9.31 -12.43 8.21
N LEU A 119 -9.91 -12.35 9.40
CA LEU A 119 -11.17 -11.60 9.59
C LEU A 119 -11.03 -10.11 9.27
N ILE A 120 -9.84 -9.55 9.44
CA ILE A 120 -9.57 -8.13 9.22
C ILE A 120 -9.84 -7.71 7.76
N TYR A 121 -9.76 -8.63 6.80
CA TYR A 121 -10.05 -8.33 5.39
C TYR A 121 -11.53 -7.97 5.14
N SER A 122 -12.43 -8.31 6.08
CA SER A 122 -13.82 -7.87 6.00
C SER A 122 -14.01 -6.35 6.18
N LEU A 123 -12.97 -5.64 6.63
CA LEU A 123 -12.97 -4.18 6.71
C LEU A 123 -12.67 -3.51 5.38
N ALA A 124 -12.18 -4.25 4.38
CA ALA A 124 -11.88 -3.70 3.07
C ALA A 124 -13.16 -3.37 2.29
N ASP A 125 -13.14 -2.27 1.54
CA ASP A 125 -14.22 -1.95 0.59
C ASP A 125 -14.29 -2.95 -0.56
N ARG A 126 -13.14 -3.52 -0.93
CA ARG A 126 -13.00 -4.53 -1.99
C ARG A 126 -11.91 -5.54 -1.67
N VAL A 127 -12.15 -6.78 -2.09
CA VAL A 127 -11.14 -7.83 -2.20
C VAL A 127 -11.06 -8.22 -3.67
N VAL A 128 -9.85 -8.23 -4.25
CA VAL A 128 -9.61 -8.51 -5.67
C VAL A 128 -8.54 -9.58 -5.81
N THR A 129 -8.63 -10.39 -6.87
CA THR A 129 -7.77 -11.55 -7.10
C THR A 129 -6.97 -11.47 -8.39
N SER A 130 -7.13 -10.39 -9.15
CA SER A 130 -6.40 -10.15 -10.39
C SER A 130 -6.11 -8.66 -10.59
N MET A 131 -5.12 -8.36 -11.43
CA MET A 131 -4.81 -6.98 -11.80
C MET A 131 -5.98 -6.29 -12.52
N SER A 132 -6.70 -7.01 -13.37
CA SER A 132 -7.89 -6.48 -14.04
C SER A 132 -9.00 -6.10 -13.06
N GLU A 133 -9.22 -6.89 -12.01
CA GLU A 133 -10.16 -6.54 -10.93
C GLU A 133 -9.68 -5.36 -10.12
N LEU A 134 -8.36 -5.26 -9.85
CA LEU A 134 -7.78 -4.13 -9.15
C LEU A 134 -7.99 -2.83 -9.93
N LEU A 135 -7.68 -2.82 -11.22
CA LEU A 135 -7.90 -1.66 -12.09
C LEU A 135 -9.39 -1.29 -12.16
N ALA A 136 -10.27 -2.26 -12.33
CA ALA A 136 -11.72 -2.03 -12.33
C ALA A 136 -12.22 -1.48 -10.99
N ALA A 137 -11.65 -1.92 -9.88
CA ALA A 137 -11.98 -1.40 -8.55
C ALA A 137 -11.54 0.06 -8.37
N LEU A 138 -10.56 0.54 -9.09
CA LEU A 138 -10.05 1.92 -9.00
C LEU A 138 -10.82 2.93 -9.88
N VAL A 139 -11.63 2.46 -10.82
CA VAL A 139 -12.49 3.33 -11.64
C VAL A 139 -13.52 4.01 -10.72
N THR A 140 -13.56 5.33 -10.77
CA THR A 140 -14.53 6.14 -10.01
C THR A 140 -15.74 6.49 -10.88
N ALA A 141 -16.85 6.89 -10.25
CA ALA A 141 -18.01 7.38 -10.98
C ALA A 141 -17.68 8.60 -11.84
N ASP A 142 -16.71 9.43 -11.42
CA ASP A 142 -16.25 10.60 -12.16
C ASP A 142 -15.48 10.21 -13.41
N ASP A 143 -14.70 9.12 -13.38
CA ASP A 143 -13.99 8.59 -14.54
C ASP A 143 -14.98 8.09 -15.60
N VAL A 144 -16.05 7.43 -15.19
CA VAL A 144 -17.14 6.97 -16.07
C VAL A 144 -17.90 8.16 -16.66
N GLY A 145 -18.23 9.15 -15.82
CA GLY A 145 -18.90 10.37 -16.26
C GLY A 145 -18.08 11.17 -17.28
N GLY A 146 -16.76 11.26 -17.06
CA GLY A 146 -15.83 11.91 -18.00
C GLY A 146 -15.76 11.19 -19.35
N ALA A 147 -15.71 9.86 -19.35
CA ALA A 147 -15.69 9.05 -20.56
C ALA A 147 -17.01 9.20 -21.38
N ILE A 148 -18.15 9.16 -20.71
CA ILE A 148 -19.48 9.37 -21.35
C ILE A 148 -19.57 10.77 -21.95
N ALA A 149 -19.12 11.80 -21.23
CA ALA A 149 -19.13 13.18 -21.72
C ALA A 149 -18.19 13.41 -22.90
N ALA A 150 -17.08 12.69 -23.00
CA ALA A 150 -16.15 12.72 -24.14
C ALA A 150 -16.77 12.07 -25.39
N ILE A 151 -17.44 10.93 -25.23
CA ILE A 151 -18.13 10.23 -26.32
C ILE A 151 -19.31 11.08 -26.87
N ALA A 152 -20.03 11.77 -25.98
CA ALA A 152 -21.17 12.61 -26.39
C ALA A 152 -20.76 13.90 -27.15
N ARG A 153 -19.46 14.24 -27.16
CA ARG A 153 -18.90 15.42 -27.89
C ARG A 153 -18.16 15.06 -29.18
N ALA A 154 -18.00 13.78 -29.48
CA ALA A 154 -17.36 13.28 -30.70
C ALA A 154 -18.40 12.92 -31.77
#